data_e6ea4f919cd571aef881ba769eb6e1d7
#
_entry.id   e6ea4f919cd571aef881ba769eb6e1d7
#
_cell.length_a   1.000
_cell.length_b   1.000
_cell.length_c   1.000
_cell.angle_alpha   90.00
_cell.angle_beta   90.00
_cell.angle_gamma   90.00
#
_symmetry.space_group_name_H-M   'P 1'
#
loop_
_entity.id
_entity.type
_entity.pdbx_description
1 polymer ?
#
loop_
_entity_poly.entity_id
_entity_poly.type
_entity_poly.pdbx_seq_one_letter_code
_entity_poly.pdbx_strand_id
1 'polypeptide(L)'
;MVSEATRLYDAGQPSWIGVQANEGEGLVVWFNTLLVSGGGQVLSDDGRRVTLTDTPAHRAATVTALRVLKSVALAPGADPSISRTDESTARLAVEQGRAALAVNWPYALASMLENAVKGGVPFLPLNRNPELAGSVNDAGTFVPSDEQFRIAYQASEKVLGFAPYPGVAPGRPAKVTIGGANLAVASTTRHRAEAFEAIRCLRNLAHQKYVAIEGGLPPVRTSLYSDSQFQSKYPMYTIIRRQLTDAAVRPATPVYQGVAIRLAATLSPIAHIDPERTADELSTQVQKAIDGKGLLP
;
A
#
# COMPACT_ATOMS: atom_id res chain seq x y z
N MET A 1 0.28 8.94 13.76
CA MET A 1 -0.87 9.09 12.87
C MET A 1 -2.18 9.30 13.62
N VAL A 2 -2.64 8.40 14.50
CA VAL A 2 -3.92 8.56 15.22
C VAL A 2 -3.98 9.84 16.04
N SER A 3 -2.96 10.13 16.86
CA SER A 3 -2.89 11.38 17.63
C SER A 3 -2.92 12.63 16.76
N GLU A 4 -2.31 12.59 15.59
CA GLU A 4 -2.35 13.72 14.64
C GLU A 4 -3.72 13.86 14.00
N ALA A 5 -4.36 12.75 13.62
CA ALA A 5 -5.73 12.76 13.11
C ALA A 5 -6.70 13.33 14.15
N THR A 6 -6.56 12.95 15.43
CA THR A 6 -7.35 13.53 16.53
C THR A 6 -7.14 15.04 16.65
N ARG A 7 -5.89 15.50 16.62
CA ARG A 7 -5.59 16.94 16.68
C ARG A 7 -6.21 17.72 15.51
N LEU A 8 -6.20 17.16 14.32
CA LEU A 8 -6.82 17.74 13.13
C LEU A 8 -8.35 17.78 13.28
N TYR A 9 -8.95 16.69 13.78
CA TYR A 9 -10.38 16.64 14.07
C TYR A 9 -10.82 17.73 15.05
N ASP A 10 -10.10 17.88 16.18
CA ASP A 10 -10.38 18.90 17.19
C ASP A 10 -10.25 20.34 16.63
N ALA A 11 -9.42 20.52 15.60
CA ALA A 11 -9.25 21.77 14.88
C ALA A 11 -10.25 21.98 13.72
N GLY A 12 -11.21 21.08 13.52
CA GLY A 12 -12.19 21.14 12.43
C GLY A 12 -11.57 20.93 11.04
N GLN A 13 -10.42 20.27 10.96
CA GLN A 13 -9.69 19.99 9.73
C GLN A 13 -9.98 18.57 9.22
N PRO A 14 -9.69 18.27 7.95
CA PRO A 14 -9.70 16.89 7.45
C PRO A 14 -8.90 15.97 8.38
N SER A 15 -9.52 14.90 8.87
CA SER A 15 -8.94 14.06 9.93
C SER A 15 -8.89 12.57 9.59
N TRP A 16 -9.50 12.15 8.48
CA TRP A 16 -9.48 10.75 8.12
C TRP A 16 -8.06 10.25 7.86
N ILE A 17 -7.84 8.99 8.17
CA ILE A 17 -6.66 8.24 7.79
C ILE A 17 -7.09 7.27 6.68
N GLY A 18 -6.73 7.57 5.44
CA GLY A 18 -7.01 6.69 4.30
C GLY A 18 -6.17 5.42 4.39
N VAL A 19 -6.83 4.27 4.50
CA VAL A 19 -6.19 2.94 4.62
C VAL A 19 -7.00 1.91 3.83
N GLN A 20 -6.39 0.74 3.55
CA GLN A 20 -7.10 -0.40 2.99
C GLN A 20 -7.60 -1.27 4.14
N ALA A 21 -8.90 -1.23 4.41
CA ALA A 21 -9.50 -1.95 5.54
C ALA A 21 -10.74 -2.78 5.18
N ASN A 22 -11.06 -2.90 3.88
CA ASN A 22 -12.05 -3.86 3.41
C ASN A 22 -11.53 -5.30 3.59
N GLU A 23 -12.45 -6.26 3.60
CA GLU A 23 -12.13 -7.68 3.65
C GLU A 23 -11.43 -8.12 2.36
N GLY A 24 -10.10 -7.94 2.31
CA GLY A 24 -9.31 -8.21 1.12
C GLY A 24 -7.80 -8.18 1.37
N GLU A 25 -7.05 -8.33 0.29
CA GLU A 25 -5.59 -8.41 0.32
C GLU A 25 -4.94 -7.12 0.88
N GLY A 26 -5.54 -5.95 0.63
CA GLY A 26 -5.02 -4.69 1.16
C GLY A 26 -4.97 -4.66 2.69
N LEU A 27 -6.00 -5.20 3.35
CA LEU A 27 -6.03 -5.34 4.80
C LEU A 27 -4.95 -6.33 5.30
N VAL A 28 -4.76 -7.44 4.59
CA VAL A 28 -3.71 -8.42 4.94
C VAL A 28 -2.31 -7.79 4.80
N VAL A 29 -2.07 -7.02 3.75
CA VAL A 29 -0.82 -6.27 3.53
C VAL A 29 -0.58 -5.27 4.65
N TRP A 30 -1.61 -4.52 5.05
CA TRP A 30 -1.50 -3.55 6.12
C TRP A 30 -1.23 -4.24 7.46
N PHE A 31 -1.97 -5.30 7.81
CA PHE A 31 -1.71 -6.11 9.00
C PHE A 31 -0.29 -6.68 9.01
N ASN A 32 0.16 -7.28 7.90
CA ASN A 32 1.52 -7.83 7.78
C ASN A 32 2.60 -6.76 8.00
N THR A 33 2.41 -5.55 7.45
CA THR A 33 3.31 -4.41 7.69
C THR A 33 3.42 -4.07 9.18
N LEU A 34 2.30 -3.98 9.88
CA LEU A 34 2.27 -3.68 11.32
C LEU A 34 2.90 -4.81 12.14
N LEU A 35 2.56 -6.05 11.83
CA LEU A 35 3.04 -7.25 12.50
C LEU A 35 4.56 -7.38 12.40
N VAL A 36 5.11 -7.31 11.18
CA VAL A 36 6.56 -7.46 10.95
C VAL A 36 7.33 -6.28 11.51
N SER A 37 6.79 -5.06 11.43
CA SER A 37 7.36 -3.88 12.08
C SER A 37 7.40 -4.02 13.61
N GLY A 38 6.46 -4.77 14.19
CA GLY A 38 6.43 -5.13 15.60
C GLY A 38 7.40 -6.27 15.98
N GLY A 39 8.00 -6.95 15.01
CA GLY A 39 8.90 -8.09 15.20
C GLY A 39 8.19 -9.44 15.20
N GLY A 40 6.93 -9.50 14.76
CA GLY A 40 6.19 -10.74 14.54
C GLY A 40 6.25 -11.21 13.09
N GLN A 41 5.68 -12.37 12.84
CA GLN A 41 5.45 -12.92 11.50
C GLN A 41 4.25 -13.87 11.52
N VAL A 42 3.61 -14.08 10.37
CA VAL A 42 2.42 -14.94 10.29
C VAL A 42 2.80 -16.41 10.33
N LEU A 43 3.82 -16.79 9.57
CA LEU A 43 4.32 -18.17 9.46
C LEU A 43 5.82 -18.21 9.72
N SER A 44 6.32 -19.38 10.11
CA SER A 44 7.76 -19.71 10.14
C SER A 44 8.36 -19.58 8.73
N ASP A 45 9.69 -19.43 8.65
CA ASP A 45 10.41 -19.21 7.38
C ASP A 45 10.20 -20.34 6.37
N ASP A 46 9.91 -21.56 6.81
CA ASP A 46 9.56 -22.71 5.96
C ASP A 46 8.08 -22.71 5.52
N GLY A 47 7.28 -21.74 5.96
CA GLY A 47 5.88 -21.57 5.59
C GLY A 47 4.91 -22.64 6.14
N ARG A 48 5.35 -23.43 7.13
CA ARG A 48 4.62 -24.63 7.60
C ARG A 48 3.99 -24.49 8.98
N ARG A 49 4.41 -23.52 9.77
CA ARG A 49 3.95 -23.34 11.16
C ARG A 49 3.48 -21.91 11.39
N VAL A 50 2.35 -21.77 12.03
CA VAL A 50 1.83 -20.46 12.46
C VAL A 50 2.68 -19.93 13.62
N THR A 51 3.06 -18.65 13.54
CA THR A 51 3.92 -18.01 14.54
C THR A 51 3.30 -16.77 15.19
N LEU A 52 2.04 -16.47 14.91
CA LEU A 52 1.35 -15.28 15.42
C LEU A 52 1.32 -15.19 16.96
N THR A 53 1.26 -16.34 17.63
CA THR A 53 1.15 -16.42 19.12
C THR A 53 2.01 -17.52 19.73
N ASP A 54 2.95 -18.10 18.99
CA ASP A 54 3.78 -19.25 19.44
C ASP A 54 4.82 -18.87 20.50
N THR A 55 5.14 -17.59 20.63
CA THR A 55 5.99 -17.04 21.68
C THR A 55 5.36 -15.80 22.30
N PRO A 56 5.72 -15.42 23.55
CA PRO A 56 5.26 -14.16 24.14
C PRO A 56 5.60 -12.93 23.30
N ALA A 57 6.75 -12.91 22.62
CA ALA A 57 7.18 -11.82 21.76
C ALA A 57 6.30 -11.72 20.50
N HIS A 58 6.03 -12.84 19.82
CA HIS A 58 5.17 -12.87 18.64
C HIS A 58 3.72 -12.50 19.00
N ARG A 59 3.21 -13.02 20.12
CA ARG A 59 1.89 -12.62 20.64
C ARG A 59 1.82 -11.11 20.89
N ALA A 60 2.81 -10.53 21.52
CA ALA A 60 2.86 -9.09 21.78
C ALA A 60 2.88 -8.27 20.49
N ALA A 61 3.63 -8.71 19.48
CA ALA A 61 3.66 -8.07 18.15
C ALA A 61 2.29 -8.15 17.46
N THR A 62 1.65 -9.31 17.48
CA THR A 62 0.31 -9.53 16.91
C THR A 62 -0.74 -8.65 17.59
N VAL A 63 -0.79 -8.66 18.91
CA VAL A 63 -1.71 -7.83 19.69
C VAL A 63 -1.47 -6.33 19.43
N THR A 64 -0.22 -5.91 19.30
CA THR A 64 0.13 -4.52 18.98
C THR A 64 -0.38 -4.13 17.60
N ALA A 65 -0.18 -4.97 16.58
CA ALA A 65 -0.71 -4.73 15.24
C ALA A 65 -2.24 -4.60 15.25
N LEU A 66 -2.93 -5.49 15.95
CA LEU A 66 -4.39 -5.47 16.10
C LEU A 66 -4.90 -4.22 16.83
N ARG A 67 -4.19 -3.76 17.87
CA ARG A 67 -4.50 -2.49 18.55
C ARG A 67 -4.36 -1.29 17.64
N VAL A 68 -3.36 -1.26 16.77
CA VAL A 68 -3.18 -0.19 15.78
C VAL A 68 -4.34 -0.18 14.79
N LEU A 69 -4.71 -1.32 14.20
CA LEU A 69 -5.86 -1.43 13.29
C LEU A 69 -7.13 -0.86 13.94
N LYS A 70 -7.45 -1.34 15.14
CA LYS A 70 -8.62 -0.87 15.89
C LYS A 70 -8.56 0.62 16.20
N SER A 71 -7.41 1.13 16.61
CA SER A 71 -7.24 2.54 16.99
C SER A 71 -7.48 3.49 15.83
N VAL A 72 -7.13 3.09 14.61
CA VAL A 72 -7.41 3.88 13.39
C VAL A 72 -8.91 3.91 13.10
N ALA A 73 -9.61 2.80 13.26
CA ALA A 73 -11.05 2.73 13.03
C ALA A 73 -11.88 3.50 14.08
N LEU A 74 -11.37 3.58 15.30
CA LEU A 74 -12.07 4.24 16.43
C LEU A 74 -11.52 5.62 16.75
N ALA A 75 -10.63 6.17 15.94
CA ALA A 75 -10.14 7.54 16.12
C ALA A 75 -11.29 8.55 16.01
N PRO A 76 -11.29 9.63 16.82
CA PRO A 76 -12.24 10.71 16.64
C PRO A 76 -12.22 11.22 15.19
N GLY A 77 -13.41 11.35 14.59
CA GLY A 77 -13.54 11.75 13.19
C GLY A 77 -12.97 10.75 12.17
N ALA A 78 -12.85 9.47 12.52
CA ALA A 78 -12.49 8.42 11.57
C ALA A 78 -13.55 8.26 10.47
N ASP A 79 -13.13 7.74 9.32
CA ASP A 79 -14.05 7.39 8.22
C ASP A 79 -15.10 6.37 8.70
N PRO A 80 -16.40 6.69 8.73
CA PRO A 80 -17.43 5.74 9.14
C PRO A 80 -17.57 4.55 8.18
N SER A 81 -17.03 4.65 6.96
CA SER A 81 -17.02 3.59 5.95
C SER A 81 -15.70 2.81 5.88
N ILE A 82 -14.80 3.01 6.85
CA ILE A 82 -13.43 2.49 6.83
C ILE A 82 -13.33 0.98 6.48
N SER A 83 -14.25 0.15 6.97
CA SER A 83 -14.26 -1.30 6.69
C SER A 83 -14.64 -1.66 5.25
N ARG A 84 -14.89 -0.67 4.39
CA ARG A 84 -15.17 -0.85 2.96
C ARG A 84 -14.12 -0.17 2.07
N THR A 85 -13.06 0.39 2.68
CA THR A 85 -12.02 1.14 1.96
C THR A 85 -10.97 0.20 1.37
N ASP A 86 -10.69 0.39 0.11
CA ASP A 86 -9.58 -0.18 -0.66
C ASP A 86 -8.55 0.91 -1.02
N GLU A 87 -7.59 0.58 -1.87
CA GLU A 87 -6.56 1.50 -2.34
C GLU A 87 -7.14 2.73 -3.04
N SER A 88 -8.17 2.52 -3.86
CA SER A 88 -8.80 3.57 -4.65
C SER A 88 -9.64 4.50 -3.79
N THR A 89 -10.45 3.97 -2.89
CA THR A 89 -11.28 4.75 -1.96
C THR A 89 -10.45 5.49 -0.93
N ALA A 90 -9.34 4.91 -0.46
CA ALA A 90 -8.39 5.60 0.43
C ALA A 90 -7.72 6.78 -0.29
N ARG A 91 -7.33 6.63 -1.57
CA ARG A 91 -6.82 7.72 -2.39
C ARG A 91 -7.86 8.80 -2.62
N LEU A 92 -9.07 8.41 -3.01
CA LEU A 92 -10.19 9.35 -3.23
C LEU A 92 -10.53 10.16 -1.98
N ALA A 93 -10.42 9.59 -0.77
CA ALA A 93 -10.64 10.33 0.46
C ALA A 93 -9.64 11.48 0.65
N VAL A 94 -8.37 11.29 0.23
CA VAL A 94 -7.37 12.37 0.18
C VAL A 94 -7.74 13.40 -0.90
N GLU A 95 -8.01 12.98 -2.11
CA GLU A 95 -8.33 13.85 -3.24
C GLU A 95 -9.55 14.72 -2.98
N GLN A 96 -10.52 14.21 -2.23
CA GLN A 96 -11.72 14.94 -1.82
C GLN A 96 -11.51 15.84 -0.58
N GLY A 97 -10.30 15.87 -0.01
CA GLY A 97 -9.98 16.67 1.16
C GLY A 97 -10.64 16.18 2.45
N ARG A 98 -11.00 14.88 2.54
CA ARG A 98 -11.54 14.26 3.76
C ARG A 98 -10.45 13.60 4.61
N ALA A 99 -9.48 12.96 3.97
CA ALA A 99 -8.34 12.36 4.64
C ALA A 99 -7.12 13.29 4.57
N ALA A 100 -6.55 13.62 5.73
CA ALA A 100 -5.30 14.36 5.82
C ALA A 100 -4.07 13.44 5.80
N LEU A 101 -4.24 12.18 6.13
CA LEU A 101 -3.19 11.18 6.17
C LEU A 101 -3.65 9.96 5.36
N ALA A 102 -2.71 9.33 4.64
CA ALA A 102 -3.02 8.07 3.97
C ALA A 102 -1.82 7.12 3.98
N VAL A 103 -2.13 5.83 4.06
CA VAL A 103 -1.23 4.74 3.75
C VAL A 103 -1.69 4.15 2.42
N ASN A 104 -0.85 4.28 1.39
CA ASN A 104 -1.20 3.80 0.06
C ASN A 104 0.04 3.38 -0.72
N TRP A 105 -0.18 2.80 -1.88
CA TRP A 105 0.86 2.45 -2.82
C TRP A 105 1.38 3.68 -3.58
N PRO A 106 2.60 3.65 -4.09
CA PRO A 106 3.21 4.81 -4.75
C PRO A 106 2.47 5.35 -5.98
N TYR A 107 1.59 4.56 -6.63
CA TYR A 107 0.77 5.01 -7.76
C TYR A 107 -0.16 6.18 -7.39
N ALA A 108 -0.45 6.35 -6.11
CA ALA A 108 -1.42 7.35 -5.64
C ALA A 108 -1.07 8.78 -6.09
N LEU A 109 0.23 9.14 -6.19
CA LEU A 109 0.62 10.46 -6.69
C LEU A 109 0.28 10.63 -8.17
N ALA A 110 0.69 9.68 -9.03
CA ALA A 110 0.43 9.75 -10.47
C ALA A 110 -1.08 9.86 -10.74
N SER A 111 -1.87 9.03 -10.06
CA SER A 111 -3.33 9.06 -10.17
C SER A 111 -3.95 10.37 -9.66
N MET A 112 -3.43 10.93 -8.58
CA MET A 112 -3.91 12.20 -8.04
C MET A 112 -3.61 13.38 -8.98
N LEU A 113 -2.41 13.44 -9.57
CA LEU A 113 -2.06 14.47 -10.56
C LEU A 113 -2.98 14.36 -11.77
N GLU A 114 -3.22 13.14 -12.28
CA GLU A 114 -4.17 12.91 -13.37
C GLU A 114 -5.59 13.40 -13.02
N ASN A 115 -6.08 13.12 -11.83
CA ASN A 115 -7.39 13.60 -11.40
C ASN A 115 -7.41 15.10 -11.17
N ALA A 116 -6.33 15.71 -10.72
CA ALA A 116 -6.23 17.15 -10.49
C ALA A 116 -6.27 17.95 -11.80
N VAL A 117 -5.62 17.48 -12.87
CA VAL A 117 -5.70 18.12 -14.20
C VAL A 117 -7.07 17.98 -14.85
N LYS A 118 -7.89 17.02 -14.40
CA LYS A 118 -9.30 16.86 -14.80
C LYS A 118 -10.27 17.64 -13.89
N GLY A 119 -9.77 18.30 -12.84
CA GLY A 119 -10.59 19.06 -11.88
C GLY A 119 -11.19 18.22 -10.74
N GLY A 120 -10.76 16.98 -10.58
CA GLY A 120 -11.25 16.05 -9.56
C GLY A 120 -10.64 16.26 -8.16
N VAL A 121 -9.69 17.19 -8.00
CA VAL A 121 -9.03 17.51 -6.71
C VAL A 121 -9.24 18.97 -6.37
N PRO A 122 -10.26 19.33 -5.58
CA PRO A 122 -10.68 20.73 -5.37
C PRO A 122 -9.58 21.64 -4.79
N PHE A 123 -8.72 21.11 -3.91
CA PHE A 123 -7.63 21.87 -3.29
C PHE A 123 -6.36 21.92 -4.13
N LEU A 124 -6.32 21.23 -5.26
CA LEU A 124 -5.23 21.20 -6.24
C LEU A 124 -5.80 21.43 -7.65
N PRO A 125 -6.28 22.64 -8.00
CA PRO A 125 -7.03 22.90 -9.24
C PRO A 125 -6.10 23.02 -10.46
N LEU A 126 -5.37 21.97 -10.82
CA LEU A 126 -4.44 21.95 -11.95
C LEU A 126 -5.13 22.16 -13.30
N ASN A 127 -6.41 21.79 -13.41
CA ASN A 127 -7.24 22.05 -14.61
C ASN A 127 -7.40 23.53 -14.96
N ARG A 128 -7.09 24.44 -14.04
CA ARG A 128 -7.15 25.89 -14.25
C ARG A 128 -5.80 26.50 -14.63
N ASN A 129 -4.73 25.70 -14.64
CA ASN A 129 -3.41 26.17 -15.02
C ASN A 129 -3.22 26.11 -16.54
N PRO A 130 -3.06 27.26 -17.25
CA PRO A 130 -2.93 27.28 -18.71
C PRO A 130 -1.65 26.58 -19.21
N GLU A 131 -0.59 26.49 -18.39
CA GLU A 131 0.65 25.80 -18.74
C GLU A 131 0.47 24.27 -18.83
N LEU A 132 -0.61 23.74 -18.26
CA LEU A 132 -0.99 22.32 -18.35
C LEU A 132 -1.98 22.04 -19.49
N ALA A 133 -2.30 23.02 -20.30
CA ALA A 133 -3.15 22.81 -21.47
C ALA A 133 -2.54 21.74 -22.40
N GLY A 134 -3.38 20.83 -22.90
CA GLY A 134 -2.93 19.72 -23.76
C GLY A 134 -2.15 18.60 -23.06
N SER A 135 -2.02 18.63 -21.73
CA SER A 135 -1.37 17.54 -20.97
C SER A 135 -2.25 16.30 -20.79
N VAL A 136 -3.51 16.35 -21.21
CA VAL A 136 -4.45 15.21 -21.20
C VAL A 136 -4.73 14.84 -22.66
N ASN A 137 -4.55 13.56 -23.01
CA ASN A 137 -4.83 13.05 -24.36
C ASN A 137 -6.34 12.80 -24.56
N ASP A 138 -6.73 12.41 -25.80
CA ASP A 138 -8.13 12.12 -26.16
C ASP A 138 -8.76 10.97 -25.34
N ALA A 139 -7.94 10.07 -24.82
CA ALA A 139 -8.38 8.99 -23.93
C ALA A 139 -8.57 9.46 -22.48
N GLY A 140 -8.31 10.74 -22.19
CA GLY A 140 -8.39 11.29 -20.84
C GLY A 140 -7.22 10.93 -19.93
N THR A 141 -6.10 10.47 -20.47
CA THR A 141 -4.90 10.13 -19.69
C THR A 141 -3.98 11.35 -19.58
N PHE A 142 -3.42 11.58 -18.40
CA PHE A 142 -2.42 12.61 -18.17
C PHE A 142 -1.08 12.19 -18.78
N VAL A 143 -0.67 12.84 -19.87
CA VAL A 143 0.56 12.59 -20.63
C VAL A 143 1.35 13.90 -20.74
N PRO A 144 1.94 14.38 -19.63
CA PRO A 144 2.60 15.67 -19.62
C PRO A 144 3.98 15.63 -20.27
N SER A 145 4.41 16.77 -20.85
CA SER A 145 5.83 17.02 -21.09
C SER A 145 6.60 17.07 -19.77
N ASP A 146 7.94 17.03 -19.82
CA ASP A 146 8.77 17.12 -18.62
C ASP A 146 8.52 18.41 -17.84
N GLU A 147 8.32 19.51 -18.52
CA GLU A 147 8.01 20.81 -17.92
C GLU A 147 6.61 20.83 -17.30
N GLN A 148 5.59 20.30 -17.98
CA GLN A 148 4.24 20.18 -17.45
C GLN A 148 4.19 19.30 -16.20
N PHE A 149 4.94 18.20 -16.20
CA PHE A 149 5.04 17.36 -15.01
C PHE A 149 5.67 18.14 -13.85
N ARG A 150 6.76 18.88 -14.10
CA ARG A 150 7.42 19.71 -13.10
C ARG A 150 6.47 20.73 -12.49
N ILE A 151 5.69 21.43 -13.33
CA ILE A 151 4.69 22.42 -12.89
C ILE A 151 3.62 21.75 -12.00
N ALA A 152 3.03 20.65 -12.48
CA ALA A 152 2.00 19.92 -11.73
C ALA A 152 2.53 19.41 -10.39
N TYR A 153 3.75 18.86 -10.38
CA TYR A 153 4.37 18.36 -9.17
C TYR A 153 4.69 19.48 -8.18
N GLN A 154 5.29 20.58 -8.61
CA GLN A 154 5.57 21.74 -7.74
C GLN A 154 4.30 22.35 -7.13
N ALA A 155 3.20 22.35 -7.87
CA ALA A 155 1.92 22.76 -7.33
C ALA A 155 1.44 21.78 -6.23
N SER A 156 1.63 20.46 -6.45
CA SER A 156 1.22 19.44 -5.48
C SER A 156 2.05 19.48 -4.19
N GLU A 157 3.36 19.80 -4.25
CA GLU A 157 4.23 19.89 -3.07
C GLU A 157 3.77 20.92 -2.03
N LYS A 158 2.97 21.91 -2.44
CA LYS A 158 2.42 22.92 -1.55
C LYS A 158 1.30 22.39 -0.64
N VAL A 159 0.70 21.25 -1.01
CA VAL A 159 -0.48 20.70 -0.36
C VAL A 159 -0.33 19.22 0.01
N LEU A 160 0.67 18.54 -0.51
CA LEU A 160 0.94 17.12 -0.30
C LEU A 160 2.38 16.91 0.17
N GLY A 161 2.56 15.97 1.09
CA GLY A 161 3.88 15.54 1.56
C GLY A 161 3.99 14.02 1.56
N PHE A 162 5.21 13.53 1.47
CA PHE A 162 5.53 12.11 1.59
C PHE A 162 6.35 11.87 2.84
N ALA A 163 6.04 10.81 3.56
CA ALA A 163 6.76 10.41 4.75
C ALA A 163 7.06 8.90 4.71
N PRO A 164 8.14 8.45 5.36
CA PRO A 164 8.32 7.04 5.62
C PRO A 164 7.13 6.48 6.42
N TYR A 165 6.81 5.21 6.20
CA TYR A 165 5.81 4.54 7.00
C TYR A 165 6.19 4.62 8.50
N PRO A 166 5.26 4.99 9.38
CA PRO A 166 5.55 5.12 10.80
C PRO A 166 5.84 3.77 11.46
N GLY A 167 6.82 3.72 12.35
CA GLY A 167 7.09 2.54 13.18
C GLY A 167 5.96 2.25 14.15
N VAL A 168 5.76 0.97 14.50
CA VAL A 168 4.74 0.54 15.48
C VAL A 168 5.27 0.48 16.91
N ALA A 169 6.59 0.56 17.09
CA ALA A 169 7.25 0.57 18.38
C ALA A 169 8.39 1.59 18.41
N PRO A 170 8.66 2.23 19.56
CA PRO A 170 9.77 3.18 19.69
C PRO A 170 11.12 2.54 19.30
N GLY A 171 11.92 3.28 18.51
CA GLY A 171 13.25 2.86 18.09
C GLY A 171 13.29 1.77 17.02
N ARG A 172 12.15 1.29 16.53
CA ARG A 172 12.07 0.31 15.45
C ARG A 172 11.58 0.97 14.16
N PRO A 173 12.35 0.93 13.05
CA PRO A 173 11.86 1.39 11.75
C PRO A 173 10.73 0.47 11.26
N ALA A 174 9.83 1.03 10.48
CA ALA A 174 8.79 0.23 9.83
C ALA A 174 9.40 -0.69 8.77
N LYS A 175 8.87 -1.91 8.71
CA LYS A 175 9.13 -2.88 7.62
C LYS A 175 7.89 -2.98 6.77
N VAL A 176 7.85 -2.20 5.68
CA VAL A 176 6.69 -2.17 4.79
C VAL A 176 6.56 -3.46 4.00
N THR A 177 5.34 -3.92 3.81
CA THR A 177 5.10 -5.10 2.97
C THR A 177 5.35 -4.75 1.50
N ILE A 178 6.26 -5.49 0.87
CA ILE A 178 6.55 -5.35 -0.56
C ILE A 178 5.41 -5.94 -1.38
N GLY A 179 4.98 -5.19 -2.39
CA GLY A 179 4.06 -5.63 -3.42
C GLY A 179 4.72 -5.65 -4.80
N GLY A 180 3.95 -6.02 -5.82
CA GLY A 180 4.40 -6.03 -7.20
C GLY A 180 3.67 -7.09 -8.03
N ALA A 181 3.97 -7.11 -9.33
CA ALA A 181 3.46 -8.09 -10.27
C ALA A 181 4.61 -8.97 -10.80
N ASN A 182 4.37 -10.26 -10.87
CA ASN A 182 5.30 -11.22 -11.44
C ASN A 182 4.77 -11.72 -12.79
N LEU A 183 5.61 -11.69 -13.82
CA LEU A 183 5.30 -12.31 -15.09
C LEU A 183 5.60 -13.81 -15.01
N ALA A 184 4.65 -14.63 -15.41
CA ALA A 184 4.78 -16.08 -15.43
C ALA A 184 4.49 -16.64 -16.81
N VAL A 185 5.11 -17.77 -17.12
CA VAL A 185 4.85 -18.55 -18.33
C VAL A 185 3.99 -19.75 -17.96
N ALA A 186 2.85 -19.93 -18.62
CA ALA A 186 1.99 -21.06 -18.39
C ALA A 186 2.72 -22.38 -18.72
N SER A 187 2.60 -23.38 -17.85
CA SER A 187 3.26 -24.67 -18.03
C SER A 187 2.78 -25.42 -19.29
N THR A 188 1.57 -25.11 -19.75
CA THR A 188 0.91 -25.69 -20.91
C THR A 188 1.31 -25.06 -22.25
N THR A 189 2.09 -23.95 -22.23
CA THR A 189 2.48 -23.27 -23.48
C THR A 189 3.35 -24.15 -24.35
N ARG A 190 3.11 -24.11 -25.67
CA ARG A 190 3.96 -24.73 -26.70
C ARG A 190 5.06 -23.79 -27.21
N HIS A 191 5.05 -22.51 -26.79
CA HIS A 191 5.95 -21.44 -27.22
C HIS A 191 6.75 -20.89 -26.03
N ARG A 192 7.43 -21.80 -25.31
CA ARG A 192 8.11 -21.46 -24.05
C ARG A 192 9.26 -20.46 -24.24
N ALA A 193 10.06 -20.66 -25.30
CA ALA A 193 11.19 -19.78 -25.58
C ALA A 193 10.73 -18.36 -25.92
N GLU A 194 9.75 -18.24 -26.80
CA GLU A 194 9.16 -16.97 -27.23
C GLU A 194 8.47 -16.25 -26.06
N ALA A 195 7.80 -16.99 -25.18
CA ALA A 195 7.18 -16.43 -23.98
C ALA A 195 8.23 -15.83 -23.03
N PHE A 196 9.38 -16.49 -22.84
CA PHE A 196 10.47 -15.92 -22.05
C PHE A 196 11.14 -14.73 -22.73
N GLU A 197 11.24 -14.71 -24.08
CA GLU A 197 11.70 -13.52 -24.82
C GLU A 197 10.73 -12.34 -24.64
N ALA A 198 9.43 -12.57 -24.71
CA ALA A 198 8.42 -11.56 -24.43
C ALA A 198 8.57 -11.00 -23.02
N ILE A 199 8.78 -11.85 -21.99
CA ILE A 199 9.06 -11.40 -20.63
C ILE A 199 10.32 -10.54 -20.56
N ARG A 200 11.40 -10.92 -21.23
CA ARG A 200 12.64 -10.13 -21.28
C ARG A 200 12.40 -8.75 -21.90
N CYS A 201 11.62 -8.70 -22.99
CA CYS A 201 11.23 -7.46 -23.63
C CYS A 201 10.41 -6.57 -22.69
N LEU A 202 9.34 -7.10 -22.08
CA LEU A 202 8.45 -6.35 -21.16
C LEU A 202 9.17 -5.87 -19.90
N ARG A 203 10.24 -6.55 -19.46
CA ARG A 203 11.03 -6.22 -18.27
C ARG A 203 12.34 -5.51 -18.56
N ASN A 204 12.56 -5.01 -19.77
CA ASN A 204 13.77 -4.25 -20.05
C ASN A 204 13.81 -2.94 -19.23
N LEU A 205 14.97 -2.32 -19.20
CA LEU A 205 15.20 -1.13 -18.36
C LEU A 205 14.30 0.05 -18.75
N ALA A 206 14.09 0.24 -20.05
CA ALA A 206 13.26 1.33 -20.56
C ALA A 206 11.80 1.16 -20.16
N HIS A 207 11.24 -0.05 -20.29
CA HIS A 207 9.86 -0.33 -19.89
C HIS A 207 9.68 -0.22 -18.38
N GLN A 208 10.63 -0.69 -17.56
CA GLN A 208 10.54 -0.50 -16.10
C GLN A 208 10.55 0.98 -15.72
N LYS A 209 11.38 1.79 -16.40
CA LYS A 209 11.41 3.24 -16.19
C LYS A 209 10.10 3.89 -16.59
N TYR A 210 9.55 3.53 -17.75
CA TYR A 210 8.26 4.01 -18.23
C TYR A 210 7.13 3.70 -17.25
N VAL A 211 6.97 2.43 -16.85
CA VAL A 211 5.93 2.00 -15.91
C VAL A 211 6.08 2.67 -14.54
N ALA A 212 7.31 2.93 -14.10
CA ALA A 212 7.54 3.62 -12.84
C ALA A 212 7.10 5.09 -12.91
N ILE A 213 7.42 5.79 -13.98
CA ILE A 213 7.10 7.21 -14.16
C ILE A 213 5.59 7.39 -14.38
N GLU A 214 5.00 6.66 -15.34
CA GLU A 214 3.60 6.85 -15.73
C GLU A 214 2.62 6.17 -14.75
N GLY A 215 2.97 4.99 -14.26
CA GLY A 215 2.10 4.21 -13.37
C GLY A 215 2.42 4.33 -11.89
N GLY A 216 3.50 5.03 -11.51
CA GLY A 216 3.92 5.16 -10.12
C GLY A 216 4.42 3.86 -9.48
N LEU A 217 4.72 2.82 -10.27
CA LEU A 217 5.16 1.52 -9.74
C LEU A 217 6.67 1.48 -9.52
N PRO A 218 7.17 1.18 -8.31
CA PRO A 218 8.60 1.14 -8.04
C PRO A 218 9.33 0.14 -8.94
N PRO A 219 10.40 0.55 -9.65
CA PRO A 219 11.15 -0.36 -10.51
C PRO A 219 11.98 -1.33 -9.68
N VAL A 220 12.16 -2.56 -10.18
CA VAL A 220 13.00 -3.58 -9.50
C VAL A 220 14.49 -3.41 -9.79
N ARG A 221 14.86 -2.60 -10.79
CA ARG A 221 16.26 -2.34 -11.13
C ARG A 221 16.80 -1.18 -10.30
N THR A 222 17.74 -1.48 -9.43
CA THR A 222 18.35 -0.48 -8.52
C THR A 222 19.04 0.66 -9.27
N SER A 223 19.59 0.41 -10.48
CA SER A 223 20.21 1.44 -11.32
C SER A 223 19.25 2.56 -11.71
N LEU A 224 17.95 2.31 -11.81
CA LEU A 224 16.95 3.34 -12.10
C LEU A 224 16.81 4.38 -10.98
N TYR A 225 17.07 3.99 -9.74
CA TYR A 225 17.05 4.95 -8.61
C TYR A 225 18.21 5.96 -8.66
N SER A 226 19.18 5.77 -9.56
CA SER A 226 20.26 6.73 -9.84
C SER A 226 20.10 7.43 -11.19
N ASP A 227 19.04 7.17 -11.93
CA ASP A 227 18.73 7.81 -13.22
C ASP A 227 18.07 9.17 -12.99
N SER A 228 18.66 10.24 -13.55
CA SER A 228 18.19 11.62 -13.30
C SER A 228 16.78 11.90 -13.81
N GLN A 229 16.41 11.34 -14.96
CA GLN A 229 15.06 11.50 -15.51
C GLN A 229 14.03 10.74 -14.63
N PHE A 230 14.38 9.56 -14.14
CA PHE A 230 13.52 8.85 -13.18
C PHE A 230 13.35 9.67 -11.91
N GLN A 231 14.44 10.16 -11.32
CA GLN A 231 14.39 10.97 -10.10
C GLN A 231 13.53 12.22 -10.25
N SER A 232 13.61 12.91 -11.38
CA SER A 232 12.81 14.12 -11.64
C SER A 232 11.32 13.89 -11.76
N LYS A 233 10.91 12.69 -12.19
CA LYS A 233 9.50 12.29 -12.38
C LYS A 233 8.95 11.35 -11.31
N TYR A 234 9.80 10.91 -10.38
CA TYR A 234 9.46 10.01 -9.28
C TYR A 234 9.98 10.55 -7.95
N PRO A 235 9.44 11.66 -7.47
CA PRO A 235 10.03 12.47 -6.40
C PRO A 235 10.16 11.72 -5.06
N MET A 236 9.33 10.71 -4.82
CA MET A 236 9.39 9.87 -3.62
C MET A 236 10.47 8.77 -3.67
N TYR A 237 11.33 8.74 -4.70
CA TYR A 237 12.29 7.67 -4.96
C TYR A 237 13.24 7.39 -3.78
N THR A 238 13.65 8.41 -3.04
CA THR A 238 14.54 8.27 -1.88
C THR A 238 13.86 7.54 -0.72
N ILE A 239 12.60 7.90 -0.44
CA ILE A 239 11.78 7.27 0.60
C ILE A 239 11.54 5.81 0.24
N ILE A 240 11.11 5.54 -1.01
CA ILE A 240 10.82 4.19 -1.48
C ILE A 240 12.06 3.32 -1.48
N ARG A 241 13.19 3.81 -2.01
CA ARG A 241 14.45 3.08 -1.98
C ARG A 241 14.86 2.69 -0.56
N ARG A 242 14.74 3.62 0.39
CA ARG A 242 15.03 3.36 1.80
C ARG A 242 14.10 2.30 2.38
N GLN A 243 12.81 2.39 2.11
CA GLN A 243 11.83 1.43 2.64
C GLN A 243 11.98 0.04 2.01
N LEU A 244 12.39 -0.06 0.75
CA LEU A 244 12.66 -1.34 0.08
C LEU A 244 13.86 -2.09 0.65
N THR A 245 14.81 -1.41 1.30
CA THR A 245 16.00 -2.05 1.91
C THR A 245 15.62 -3.05 3.01
N ASP A 246 14.58 -2.74 3.79
CA ASP A 246 14.10 -3.56 4.92
C ASP A 246 12.65 -4.03 4.73
N ALA A 247 12.20 -4.09 3.46
CA ALA A 247 10.83 -4.47 3.17
C ALA A 247 10.52 -5.91 3.62
N ALA A 248 9.31 -6.11 4.13
CA ALA A 248 8.79 -7.41 4.51
C ALA A 248 8.11 -8.09 3.32
N VAL A 249 8.21 -9.41 3.25
CA VAL A 249 7.42 -10.23 2.34
C VAL A 249 6.16 -10.75 3.02
N ARG A 250 5.14 -11.05 2.23
CA ARG A 250 3.98 -11.81 2.70
C ARG A 250 4.39 -13.26 2.98
N PRO A 251 3.63 -14.03 3.78
CA PRO A 251 3.97 -15.42 4.08
C PRO A 251 4.22 -16.25 2.81
N ALA A 252 5.39 -16.86 2.72
CA ALA A 252 5.76 -17.71 1.59
C ALA A 252 5.25 -19.14 1.82
N THR A 253 4.10 -19.48 1.28
CA THR A 253 3.48 -20.80 1.37
C THR A 253 2.66 -21.11 0.12
N PRO A 254 2.61 -22.39 -0.35
CA PRO A 254 1.74 -22.78 -1.48
C PRO A 254 0.25 -22.52 -1.23
N VAL A 255 -0.17 -22.44 0.04
CA VAL A 255 -1.57 -22.21 0.43
C VAL A 255 -1.84 -20.75 0.81
N TYR A 256 -1.00 -19.81 0.33
CA TYR A 256 -1.09 -18.39 0.68
C TYR A 256 -2.50 -17.81 0.51
N GLN A 257 -3.19 -18.15 -0.59
CA GLN A 257 -4.54 -17.65 -0.83
C GLN A 257 -5.51 -18.02 0.31
N GLY A 258 -5.43 -19.26 0.80
CA GLY A 258 -6.24 -19.71 1.94
C GLY A 258 -5.88 -18.96 3.24
N VAL A 259 -4.58 -18.68 3.45
CA VAL A 259 -4.10 -17.90 4.58
C VAL A 259 -4.63 -16.46 4.49
N ALA A 260 -4.48 -15.82 3.33
CA ALA A 260 -4.90 -14.41 3.12
C ALA A 260 -6.41 -14.22 3.31
N ILE A 261 -7.24 -15.10 2.72
CA ILE A 261 -8.70 -15.04 2.90
C ILE A 261 -9.09 -15.14 4.37
N ARG A 262 -8.51 -16.08 5.11
CA ARG A 262 -8.82 -16.25 6.53
C ARG A 262 -8.32 -15.08 7.39
N LEU A 263 -7.15 -14.54 7.09
CA LEU A 263 -6.65 -13.33 7.74
C LEU A 263 -7.64 -12.18 7.51
N ALA A 264 -8.02 -11.91 6.26
CA ALA A 264 -8.93 -10.82 5.91
C ALA A 264 -10.28 -10.94 6.62
N ALA A 265 -10.90 -12.12 6.57
CA ALA A 265 -12.20 -12.38 7.19
C ALA A 265 -12.16 -12.26 8.73
N THR A 266 -11.04 -12.68 9.37
CA THR A 266 -10.89 -12.57 10.83
C THR A 266 -10.60 -11.14 11.29
N LEU A 267 -9.93 -10.35 10.46
CA LEU A 267 -9.59 -8.95 10.75
C LEU A 267 -10.74 -7.99 10.49
N SER A 268 -11.65 -8.31 9.59
CA SER A 268 -12.76 -7.43 9.18
C SER A 268 -14.04 -7.69 9.99
N PRO A 269 -14.75 -6.65 10.45
CA PRO A 269 -14.40 -5.22 10.42
C PRO A 269 -13.39 -4.83 11.52
N ILE A 270 -12.40 -4.02 11.17
CA ILE A 270 -11.30 -3.66 12.09
C ILE A 270 -11.74 -2.93 13.36
N ALA A 271 -12.91 -2.29 13.35
CA ALA A 271 -13.48 -1.64 14.52
C ALA A 271 -13.91 -2.64 15.62
N HIS A 272 -14.25 -3.86 15.23
CA HIS A 272 -14.74 -4.91 16.13
C HIS A 272 -13.63 -5.81 16.69
N ILE A 273 -12.38 -5.58 16.31
CA ILE A 273 -11.23 -6.36 16.79
C ILE A 273 -11.17 -6.33 18.33
N ASP A 274 -11.11 -7.49 18.95
CA ASP A 274 -10.62 -7.68 20.31
C ASP A 274 -9.16 -8.16 20.22
N PRO A 275 -8.17 -7.33 20.53
CA PRO A 275 -6.77 -7.64 20.18
C PRO A 275 -6.26 -8.96 20.75
N GLU A 276 -6.63 -9.32 21.98
CA GLU A 276 -6.18 -10.55 22.61
C GLU A 276 -6.89 -11.77 22.03
N ARG A 277 -8.21 -11.74 21.97
CA ARG A 277 -9.03 -12.82 21.41
C ARG A 277 -8.77 -13.02 19.93
N THR A 278 -8.72 -11.92 19.17
CA THR A 278 -8.49 -11.98 17.72
C THR A 278 -7.11 -12.55 17.40
N ALA A 279 -6.07 -12.32 18.22
CA ALA A 279 -4.76 -12.94 18.02
C ALA A 279 -4.82 -14.48 18.08
N ASP A 280 -5.56 -15.05 19.02
CA ASP A 280 -5.75 -16.51 19.14
C ASP A 280 -6.62 -17.05 17.97
N GLU A 281 -7.64 -16.30 17.59
CA GLU A 281 -8.51 -16.64 16.47
C GLU A 281 -7.73 -16.65 15.14
N LEU A 282 -6.91 -15.63 14.87
CA LEU A 282 -6.02 -15.58 13.72
C LEU A 282 -5.10 -16.80 13.65
N SER A 283 -4.45 -17.15 14.76
CA SER A 283 -3.60 -18.35 14.83
C SER A 283 -4.38 -19.62 14.48
N THR A 284 -5.58 -19.75 15.00
CA THR A 284 -6.46 -20.90 14.72
C THR A 284 -6.89 -20.96 13.26
N GLN A 285 -7.30 -19.83 12.68
CA GLN A 285 -7.78 -19.78 11.31
C GLN A 285 -6.64 -19.98 10.30
N VAL A 286 -5.48 -19.39 10.54
CA VAL A 286 -4.29 -19.60 9.68
C VAL A 286 -3.82 -21.06 9.76
N GLN A 287 -3.86 -21.69 10.94
CA GLN A 287 -3.53 -23.12 11.08
C GLN A 287 -4.47 -24.01 10.25
N LYS A 288 -5.78 -23.70 10.22
CA LYS A 288 -6.73 -24.43 9.36
C LYS A 288 -6.36 -24.31 7.87
N ALA A 289 -5.86 -23.15 7.42
CA ALA A 289 -5.42 -22.99 6.04
C ALA A 289 -4.18 -23.87 5.74
N ILE A 290 -3.20 -23.88 6.64
CA ILE A 290 -1.99 -24.71 6.52
C ILE A 290 -2.34 -26.21 6.49
N ASP A 291 -3.27 -26.64 7.33
CA ASP A 291 -3.72 -28.04 7.43
C ASP A 291 -4.67 -28.45 6.28
N GLY A 292 -5.10 -27.53 5.43
CA GLY A 292 -6.13 -27.78 4.40
C GLY A 292 -7.50 -28.12 4.97
N LYS A 293 -7.83 -27.62 6.18
CA LYS A 293 -9.05 -27.95 6.92
C LYS A 293 -10.08 -26.85 6.86
N GLY A 294 -11.36 -27.26 6.83
CA GLY A 294 -12.52 -26.38 6.86
C GLY A 294 -12.77 -25.63 5.55
N LEU A 295 -14.00 -25.15 5.38
CA LEU A 295 -14.35 -24.27 4.27
C LEU A 295 -13.65 -22.91 4.42
N LEU A 296 -13.37 -22.26 3.30
CA LEU A 296 -12.99 -20.85 3.30
C LEU A 296 -14.20 -20.00 3.71
N PRO A 297 -14.00 -18.94 4.50
CA PRO A 297 -15.07 -18.03 4.90
C PRO A 297 -15.66 -17.29 3.71
#